data_1612dfa17259dcab9bde4e76bb946053
#
_entry.id   1612dfa17259dcab9bde4e76bb946053
#
_cell.length_a   1.000
_cell.length_b   1.000
_cell.length_c   1.000
_cell.angle_alpha   90.00
_cell.angle_beta   90.00
_cell.angle_gamma   90.00
#
_symmetry.space_group_name_H-M   'P 1'
#
loop_
_entity.id
_entity.type
_entity.pdbx_description
1 polymer ?
#
loop_
_entity_poly.entity_id
_entity_poly.type
_entity_poly.pdbx_seq_one_letter_code
_entity_poly.pdbx_strand_id
1 'polypeptide(L)'
;MIHSPPCLPSHLRAGLGPIALLRLGLKRPSTKGLSLKNLTLCAVVLALAYPLAFAAERSPACEAKQSSIEAEIAEATTRGRSREVASLKRALAANKAGCTDAVLAQARDADIQKAQSKVAAREKELGEAERKGDARKIATRKTKLDEARKALAEAEKPLTP
;
A
#
# COMPACT_ATOMS: atom_id res chain seq x y z
N MET A 1 -26.26 34.35 0.39
CA MET A 1 -26.28 33.77 -0.96
C MET A 1 -25.66 32.37 -0.82
N ILE A 2 -26.53 31.37 -0.81
CA ILE A 2 -26.19 29.97 -0.51
C ILE A 2 -25.92 29.30 -1.86
N HIS A 3 -24.66 28.90 -2.14
CA HIS A 3 -24.34 28.14 -3.34
C HIS A 3 -24.44 26.63 -3.02
N SER A 4 -25.42 26.00 -3.62
CA SER A 4 -25.59 24.55 -3.63
C SER A 4 -24.51 23.85 -4.46
N PRO A 5 -24.00 22.67 -4.06
CA PRO A 5 -23.06 21.90 -4.85
C PRO A 5 -23.77 21.18 -6.02
N PRO A 6 -23.11 20.97 -7.17
CA PRO A 6 -23.70 20.29 -8.31
C PRO A 6 -23.81 18.78 -8.11
N CYS A 7 -24.93 18.23 -8.59
CA CYS A 7 -25.26 16.81 -8.64
C CYS A 7 -24.21 15.97 -9.39
N LEU A 8 -23.80 14.87 -8.78
CA LEU A 8 -23.05 13.78 -9.43
C LEU A 8 -23.99 12.98 -10.36
N PRO A 9 -23.56 12.61 -11.57
CA PRO A 9 -24.33 11.75 -12.44
C PRO A 9 -24.28 10.30 -11.98
N SER A 10 -25.47 9.74 -11.78
CA SER A 10 -25.75 8.34 -11.46
C SER A 10 -25.63 7.46 -12.73
N HIS A 11 -24.44 7.06 -13.13
CA HIS A 11 -24.26 6.03 -14.15
C HIS A 11 -23.09 5.12 -13.78
N LEU A 12 -23.37 4.03 -13.06
CA LEU A 12 -22.65 2.78 -13.14
C LEU A 12 -23.44 1.71 -12.37
N ARG A 13 -24.59 1.38 -12.97
CA ARG A 13 -25.31 0.13 -12.67
C ARG A 13 -24.98 -0.84 -13.79
N ALA A 14 -23.85 -1.52 -13.69
CA ALA A 14 -23.52 -2.71 -14.48
C ALA A 14 -23.56 -3.88 -13.51
N GLY A 15 -24.67 -4.66 -13.43
CA GLY A 15 -24.84 -5.80 -14.32
C GLY A 15 -24.10 -7.00 -13.71
N LEU A 16 -24.55 -7.49 -12.46
CA LEU A 16 -24.21 -8.86 -12.04
C LEU A 16 -25.00 -9.82 -12.97
N GLY A 17 -24.33 -10.30 -14.00
CA GLY A 17 -24.81 -11.41 -14.81
C GLY A 17 -24.84 -12.70 -13.97
N PRO A 18 -25.82 -13.57 -14.19
CA PRO A 18 -25.93 -14.83 -13.48
C PRO A 18 -24.74 -15.72 -13.85
N ILE A 19 -24.01 -16.16 -12.82
CA ILE A 19 -22.95 -17.14 -12.94
C ILE A 19 -23.62 -18.44 -13.46
N ALA A 20 -23.38 -18.71 -14.74
CA ALA A 20 -23.74 -19.96 -15.37
C ALA A 20 -23.02 -21.08 -14.62
N LEU A 21 -23.80 -21.85 -13.85
CA LEU A 21 -23.39 -23.12 -13.27
C LEU A 21 -22.99 -24.05 -14.41
N LEU A 22 -21.70 -24.08 -14.75
CA LEU A 22 -21.14 -25.12 -15.60
C LEU A 22 -21.27 -26.42 -14.81
N ARG A 23 -22.32 -27.17 -15.12
CA ARG A 23 -22.46 -28.58 -14.72
C ARG A 23 -21.34 -29.38 -15.41
N LEU A 24 -20.18 -29.42 -14.75
CA LEU A 24 -19.17 -30.43 -15.03
C LEU A 24 -19.82 -31.80 -14.68
N GLY A 25 -20.24 -32.52 -15.69
CA GLY A 25 -20.68 -33.89 -15.61
C GLY A 25 -19.55 -34.77 -15.07
N LEU A 26 -19.42 -34.84 -13.76
CA LEU A 26 -18.57 -35.82 -13.11
C LEU A 26 -19.22 -37.21 -13.36
N LYS A 27 -18.77 -37.86 -14.43
CA LYS A 27 -18.99 -39.26 -14.69
C LYS A 27 -18.42 -40.04 -13.51
N ARG A 28 -19.29 -40.59 -12.65
CA ARG A 28 -18.87 -41.41 -11.51
C ARG A 28 -18.01 -42.56 -12.04
N PRO A 29 -16.76 -42.68 -11.59
CA PRO A 29 -15.97 -43.86 -11.93
C PRO A 29 -16.62 -45.08 -11.26
N SER A 30 -16.92 -46.09 -12.08
CA SER A 30 -17.45 -47.41 -11.64
C SER A 30 -16.42 -48.06 -10.72
N THR A 31 -16.76 -48.25 -9.45
CA THR A 31 -15.90 -48.86 -8.42
C THR A 31 -15.88 -50.39 -8.50
N LYS A 32 -15.78 -50.94 -9.70
CA LYS A 32 -15.54 -52.37 -9.86
C LYS A 32 -14.03 -52.59 -10.01
N GLY A 33 -13.41 -53.10 -8.96
CA GLY A 33 -12.08 -53.73 -9.03
C GLY A 33 -10.87 -52.95 -8.54
N LEU A 34 -10.98 -52.07 -7.51
CA LEU A 34 -9.77 -51.61 -6.84
C LEU A 34 -9.30 -52.71 -5.87
N SER A 35 -8.28 -53.45 -6.32
CA SER A 35 -7.57 -54.42 -5.47
C SER A 35 -6.93 -53.66 -4.28
N LEU A 36 -7.11 -54.16 -3.08
CA LEU A 36 -6.61 -53.61 -1.80
C LEU A 36 -5.11 -53.34 -1.82
N LYS A 37 -4.35 -53.96 -2.73
CA LYS A 37 -2.91 -53.80 -2.91
C LYS A 37 -2.52 -52.44 -3.53
N ASN A 38 -3.45 -51.76 -4.25
CA ASN A 38 -3.14 -50.44 -4.88
C ASN A 38 -3.54 -49.27 -3.99
N LEU A 39 -4.28 -49.49 -2.91
CA LEU A 39 -4.67 -48.41 -1.98
C LEU A 39 -3.49 -47.92 -1.13
N THR A 40 -2.54 -48.80 -0.84
CA THR A 40 -1.35 -48.45 -0.04
C THR A 40 -0.33 -47.61 -0.80
N LEU A 41 -0.30 -47.73 -2.15
CA LEU A 41 0.65 -46.94 -2.95
C LEU A 41 0.20 -45.47 -3.15
N CYS A 42 -1.12 -45.22 -3.20
CA CYS A 42 -1.64 -43.85 -3.33
C CYS A 42 -1.47 -43.00 -2.03
N ALA A 43 -1.47 -43.64 -0.86
CA ALA A 43 -1.34 -42.94 0.40
C ALA A 43 0.08 -42.42 0.64
N VAL A 44 1.12 -43.06 0.08
CA VAL A 44 2.51 -42.64 0.23
C VAL A 44 2.88 -41.44 -0.67
N VAL A 45 2.23 -41.33 -1.84
CA VAL A 45 2.49 -40.22 -2.78
C VAL A 45 1.85 -38.91 -2.32
N LEU A 46 0.73 -38.97 -1.58
CA LEU A 46 0.07 -37.76 -1.03
C LEU A 46 0.83 -37.17 0.19
N ALA A 47 1.69 -37.93 0.85
CA ALA A 47 2.46 -37.46 1.99
C ALA A 47 3.68 -36.59 1.59
N LEU A 48 4.10 -36.62 0.31
CA LEU A 48 5.24 -35.82 -0.20
C LEU A 48 4.84 -34.48 -0.80
N ALA A 49 3.56 -34.18 -0.87
CA ALA A 49 3.02 -32.91 -1.40
C ALA A 49 2.60 -31.92 -0.30
N TYR A 50 3.19 -32.00 0.90
CA TYR A 50 3.10 -30.86 1.81
C TYR A 50 3.94 -29.75 1.21
N PRO A 51 3.33 -28.64 0.76
CA PRO A 51 4.12 -27.46 0.52
C PRO A 51 4.78 -27.16 1.86
N LEU A 52 6.10 -27.19 1.90
CA LEU A 52 6.84 -26.50 2.93
C LEU A 52 6.31 -25.06 2.87
N ALA A 53 5.36 -24.74 3.72
CA ALA A 53 5.02 -23.38 4.05
C ALA A 53 6.30 -22.82 4.68
N PHE A 54 7.24 -22.40 3.83
CA PHE A 54 8.24 -21.45 4.24
C PHE A 54 7.42 -20.30 4.82
N ALA A 55 7.41 -20.19 6.13
CA ALA A 55 7.07 -18.94 6.77
C ALA A 55 8.03 -17.95 6.11
N ALA A 56 7.50 -17.15 5.16
CA ALA A 56 8.29 -16.18 4.46
C ALA A 56 8.87 -15.27 5.55
N GLU A 57 10.17 -15.40 5.80
CA GLU A 57 10.86 -14.52 6.74
C GLU A 57 10.53 -13.10 6.29
N ARG A 58 10.05 -12.31 7.25
CA ARG A 58 9.72 -10.93 6.98
C ARG A 58 10.99 -10.22 6.52
N SER A 59 10.91 -9.46 5.43
CA SER A 59 12.07 -8.77 4.91
C SER A 59 12.63 -7.76 5.94
N PRO A 60 13.95 -7.55 5.97
CA PRO A 60 14.56 -6.56 6.85
C PRO A 60 13.95 -5.15 6.69
N ALA A 61 13.57 -4.77 5.46
CA ALA A 61 12.92 -3.50 5.21
C ALA A 61 11.53 -3.40 5.87
N CYS A 62 10.75 -4.49 5.88
CA CYS A 62 9.47 -4.54 6.57
C CYS A 62 9.63 -4.48 8.10
N GLU A 63 10.68 -5.10 8.65
CA GLU A 63 11.00 -5.03 10.08
C GLU A 63 11.46 -3.62 10.48
N ALA A 64 12.33 -2.99 9.68
CA ALA A 64 12.74 -1.60 9.88
C ALA A 64 11.55 -0.65 9.85
N LYS A 65 10.62 -0.83 8.90
CA LYS A 65 9.38 -0.04 8.84
C LYS A 65 8.49 -0.25 10.06
N GLN A 66 8.38 -1.49 10.55
CA GLN A 66 7.63 -1.79 11.77
C GLN A 66 8.24 -1.05 12.98
N SER A 67 9.56 -1.14 13.16
CA SER A 67 10.27 -0.48 14.26
C SER A 67 10.12 1.04 14.20
N SER A 68 10.16 1.64 13.01
CA SER A 68 9.90 3.08 12.81
C SER A 68 8.50 3.47 13.28
N ILE A 69 7.46 2.72 12.88
CA ILE A 69 6.08 3.00 13.31
C ILE A 69 5.92 2.84 14.83
N GLU A 70 6.56 1.85 15.43
CA GLU A 70 6.53 1.64 16.89
C GLU A 70 7.19 2.81 17.64
N ALA A 71 8.31 3.34 17.13
CA ALA A 71 8.95 4.54 17.68
C ALA A 71 8.06 5.79 17.55
N GLU A 72 7.41 5.98 16.41
CA GLU A 72 6.46 7.08 16.19
C GLU A 72 5.25 6.99 17.14
N ILE A 73 4.75 5.78 17.42
CA ILE A 73 3.68 5.56 18.41
C ILE A 73 4.14 5.99 19.81
N ALA A 74 5.36 5.61 20.21
CA ALA A 74 5.91 5.99 21.52
C ALA A 74 6.04 7.52 21.62
N GLU A 75 6.57 8.18 20.60
CA GLU A 75 6.70 9.63 20.55
C GLU A 75 5.33 10.34 20.57
N ALA A 76 4.38 9.89 19.76
CA ALA A 76 3.03 10.46 19.73
C ALA A 76 2.31 10.27 21.08
N THR A 77 2.57 9.15 21.78
CA THR A 77 2.00 8.87 23.10
C THR A 77 2.57 9.82 24.14
N THR A 78 3.87 10.03 24.20
CA THR A 78 4.51 10.97 25.14
C THR A 78 4.04 12.42 24.93
N ARG A 79 3.69 12.77 23.69
CA ARG A 79 3.13 14.10 23.35
C ARG A 79 1.60 14.20 23.51
N GLY A 80 0.92 13.14 23.97
CA GLY A 80 -0.54 13.13 24.18
C GLY A 80 -1.36 13.21 22.88
N ARG A 81 -0.77 12.90 21.71
CA ARG A 81 -1.42 12.99 20.39
C ARG A 81 -2.27 11.76 20.08
N SER A 82 -3.37 11.57 20.80
CA SER A 82 -4.19 10.36 20.77
C SER A 82 -4.72 9.97 19.36
N ARG A 83 -5.09 10.95 18.52
CA ARG A 83 -5.56 10.69 17.14
C ARG A 83 -4.43 10.12 16.27
N GLU A 84 -3.23 10.64 16.43
CA GLU A 84 -2.04 10.18 15.72
C GLU A 84 -1.67 8.77 16.17
N VAL A 85 -1.66 8.50 17.47
CA VAL A 85 -1.47 7.14 18.02
C VAL A 85 -2.46 6.13 17.40
N ALA A 86 -3.74 6.49 17.30
CA ALA A 86 -4.74 5.62 16.69
C ALA A 86 -4.48 5.37 15.19
N SER A 87 -4.00 6.37 14.46
CA SER A 87 -3.60 6.25 13.06
C SER A 87 -2.38 5.35 12.88
N LEU A 88 -1.34 5.57 13.68
CA LEU A 88 -0.10 4.79 13.65
C LEU A 88 -0.32 3.33 14.05
N LYS A 89 -1.20 3.05 15.03
CA LYS A 89 -1.58 1.66 15.38
C LYS A 89 -2.25 0.93 14.22
N ARG A 90 -3.07 1.62 13.41
CA ARG A 90 -3.64 1.03 12.19
C ARG A 90 -2.56 0.76 11.13
N ALA A 91 -1.62 1.69 10.96
CA ALA A 91 -0.49 1.51 10.07
C ALA A 91 0.39 0.33 10.49
N LEU A 92 0.63 0.17 11.80
CA LEU A 92 1.36 -0.97 12.36
C LEU A 92 0.65 -2.30 12.07
N ALA A 93 -0.66 -2.35 12.28
CA ALA A 93 -1.46 -3.54 11.99
C ALA A 93 -1.42 -3.90 10.49
N ALA A 94 -1.51 -2.91 9.60
CA ALA A 94 -1.40 -3.12 8.16
C ALA A 94 0.01 -3.62 7.76
N ASN A 95 1.07 -3.05 8.34
CA ASN A 95 2.42 -3.52 8.12
C ASN A 95 2.59 -4.98 8.58
N LYS A 96 2.11 -5.33 9.77
CA LYS A 96 2.17 -6.71 10.28
C LYS A 96 1.39 -7.70 9.43
N ALA A 97 0.29 -7.28 8.82
CA ALA A 97 -0.58 -8.15 8.05
C ALA A 97 -0.11 -8.39 6.61
N GLY A 98 0.55 -7.43 5.98
CA GLY A 98 0.78 -7.52 4.53
C GLY A 98 2.00 -6.77 4.00
N CYS A 99 3.01 -6.48 4.83
CA CYS A 99 4.22 -5.85 4.34
C CYS A 99 5.02 -6.82 3.46
N THR A 100 5.41 -6.34 2.28
CA THR A 100 6.37 -6.95 1.38
C THR A 100 7.26 -5.85 0.80
N ASP A 101 8.44 -6.21 0.29
CA ASP A 101 9.34 -5.24 -0.36
C ASP A 101 8.66 -4.57 -1.55
N ALA A 102 7.83 -5.30 -2.29
CA ALA A 102 7.06 -4.75 -3.40
C ALA A 102 6.05 -3.69 -2.93
N VAL A 103 5.35 -3.92 -1.81
CA VAL A 103 4.43 -2.94 -1.21
C VAL A 103 5.18 -1.71 -0.73
N LEU A 104 6.36 -1.88 -0.10
CA LEU A 104 7.20 -0.75 0.33
C LEU A 104 7.74 0.05 -0.86
N ALA A 105 8.19 -0.62 -1.92
CA ALA A 105 8.66 0.04 -3.14
C ALA A 105 7.53 0.85 -3.78
N GLN A 106 6.34 0.26 -3.93
CA GLN A 106 5.18 0.96 -4.49
C GLN A 106 4.77 2.18 -3.66
N ALA A 107 4.77 2.06 -2.34
CA ALA A 107 4.47 3.17 -1.44
C ALA A 107 5.50 4.30 -1.60
N ARG A 108 6.78 3.97 -1.67
CA ARG A 108 7.87 4.92 -1.91
C ARG A 108 7.71 5.63 -3.26
N ASP A 109 7.42 4.90 -4.33
CA ASP A 109 7.21 5.50 -5.65
C ASP A 109 6.04 6.51 -5.63
N ALA A 110 4.96 6.18 -4.94
CA ALA A 110 3.84 7.10 -4.75
C ALA A 110 4.23 8.36 -3.96
N ASP A 111 5.05 8.22 -2.92
CA ASP A 111 5.54 9.35 -2.14
C ASP A 111 6.50 10.24 -2.97
N ILE A 112 7.38 9.65 -3.77
CA ILE A 112 8.25 10.38 -4.71
C ILE A 112 7.40 11.18 -5.70
N GLN A 113 6.42 10.57 -6.37
CA GLN A 113 5.54 11.25 -7.31
C GLN A 113 4.78 12.41 -6.67
N LYS A 114 4.29 12.22 -5.44
CA LYS A 114 3.64 13.27 -4.67
C LYS A 114 4.58 14.43 -4.32
N ALA A 115 5.81 14.12 -3.93
CA ALA A 115 6.82 15.12 -3.63
C ALA A 115 7.24 15.90 -4.89
N GLN A 116 7.44 15.23 -6.03
CA GLN A 116 7.70 15.87 -7.33
C GLN A 116 6.58 16.82 -7.74
N SER A 117 5.32 16.38 -7.62
CA SER A 117 4.16 17.23 -7.90
C SER A 117 4.13 18.48 -7.01
N LYS A 118 4.53 18.34 -5.73
CA LYS A 118 4.64 19.46 -4.79
C LYS A 118 5.73 20.43 -5.19
N VAL A 119 6.90 19.94 -5.61
CA VAL A 119 8.00 20.78 -6.12
C VAL A 119 7.53 21.59 -7.32
N ALA A 120 6.94 20.94 -8.32
CA ALA A 120 6.43 21.62 -9.52
C ALA A 120 5.37 22.70 -9.19
N ALA A 121 4.48 22.43 -8.23
CA ALA A 121 3.52 23.42 -7.76
C ALA A 121 4.22 24.65 -7.10
N ARG A 122 5.26 24.44 -6.30
CA ARG A 122 6.02 25.53 -5.66
C ARG A 122 6.85 26.33 -6.65
N GLU A 123 7.39 25.69 -7.67
CA GLU A 123 8.09 26.38 -8.77
C GLU A 123 7.15 27.29 -9.55
N LYS A 124 5.93 26.83 -9.85
CA LYS A 124 4.90 27.67 -10.46
C LYS A 124 4.53 28.86 -9.60
N GLU A 125 4.29 28.64 -8.29
CA GLU A 125 3.96 29.71 -7.34
C GLU A 125 5.09 30.75 -7.24
N LEU A 126 6.34 30.31 -7.26
CA LEU A 126 7.50 31.20 -7.26
C LEU A 126 7.55 32.05 -8.53
N GLY A 127 7.43 31.42 -9.71
CA GLY A 127 7.40 32.14 -10.98
C GLY A 127 6.27 33.16 -11.09
N GLU A 128 5.10 32.90 -10.50
CA GLU A 128 4.02 33.87 -10.41
C GLU A 128 4.36 35.07 -9.49
N ALA A 129 5.06 34.82 -8.37
CA ALA A 129 5.49 35.88 -7.47
C ALA A 129 6.57 36.76 -8.11
N GLU A 130 7.50 36.15 -8.86
CA GLU A 130 8.56 36.83 -9.60
C GLU A 130 8.01 37.75 -10.69
N ARG A 131 7.01 37.27 -11.47
CA ARG A 131 6.33 38.09 -12.48
C ARG A 131 5.63 39.32 -11.88
N LYS A 132 5.13 39.18 -10.63
CA LYS A 132 4.45 40.29 -9.91
C LYS A 132 5.45 41.24 -9.22
N GLY A 133 6.72 40.89 -9.14
CA GLY A 133 7.78 41.73 -8.53
C GLY A 133 7.68 41.90 -6.99
N ASP A 134 6.89 41.05 -6.30
CA ASP A 134 6.69 41.16 -4.85
C ASP A 134 7.83 40.46 -4.09
N ALA A 135 8.85 41.21 -3.70
CA ALA A 135 10.05 40.70 -3.06
C ALA A 135 9.77 39.86 -1.80
N ARG A 136 8.77 40.23 -0.98
CA ARG A 136 8.41 39.49 0.24
C ARG A 136 7.79 38.13 -0.12
N LYS A 137 6.90 38.09 -1.12
CA LYS A 137 6.32 36.81 -1.59
C LYS A 137 7.36 35.94 -2.24
N ILE A 138 8.27 36.52 -3.03
CA ILE A 138 9.36 35.76 -3.65
C ILE A 138 10.21 35.08 -2.57
N ALA A 139 10.61 35.76 -1.52
CA ALA A 139 11.37 35.16 -0.43
C ALA A 139 10.62 34.01 0.25
N THR A 140 9.32 34.20 0.55
CA THR A 140 8.49 33.18 1.17
C THR A 140 8.30 31.97 0.25
N ARG A 141 8.14 32.16 -1.09
CA ARG A 141 7.98 31.08 -2.05
C ARG A 141 9.27 30.29 -2.25
N LYS A 142 10.44 30.96 -2.22
CA LYS A 142 11.75 30.29 -2.23
C LYS A 142 11.90 29.33 -1.05
N THR A 143 11.63 29.80 0.17
CA THR A 143 11.68 28.93 1.36
C THR A 143 10.76 27.69 1.20
N LYS A 144 9.52 27.88 0.72
CA LYS A 144 8.59 26.75 0.50
C LYS A 144 9.05 25.80 -0.60
N LEU A 145 9.73 26.30 -1.63
CA LEU A 145 10.31 25.45 -2.68
C LEU A 145 11.48 24.63 -2.10
N ASP A 146 12.34 25.24 -1.30
CA ASP A 146 13.46 24.54 -0.66
C ASP A 146 12.99 23.45 0.30
N GLU A 147 11.92 23.71 1.07
CA GLU A 147 11.26 22.69 1.90
C GLU A 147 10.70 21.54 1.06
N ALA A 148 10.06 21.83 -0.08
CA ALA A 148 9.52 20.82 -0.97
C ALA A 148 10.63 19.97 -1.61
N ARG A 149 11.74 20.57 -2.01
CA ARG A 149 12.93 19.88 -2.54
C ARG A 149 13.59 18.98 -1.50
N LYS A 150 13.69 19.43 -0.25
CA LYS A 150 14.17 18.60 0.86
C LYS A 150 13.27 17.39 1.09
N ALA A 151 11.95 17.57 1.04
CA ALA A 151 10.99 16.47 1.17
C ALA A 151 11.10 15.46 0.00
N LEU A 152 11.38 15.91 -1.22
CA LEU A 152 11.64 15.04 -2.36
C LEU A 152 12.93 14.24 -2.15
N ALA A 153 14.02 14.89 -1.78
CA ALA A 153 15.29 14.23 -1.50
C ALA A 153 15.17 13.17 -0.38
N GLU A 154 14.32 13.42 0.62
CA GLU A 154 14.03 12.42 1.66
C GLU A 154 13.26 11.22 1.12
N ALA A 155 12.25 11.45 0.26
CA ALA A 155 11.48 10.37 -0.36
C ALA A 155 12.32 9.52 -1.33
N GLU A 156 13.34 10.09 -1.95
CA GLU A 156 14.26 9.42 -2.88
C GLU A 156 15.34 8.58 -2.19
N LYS A 157 15.50 8.70 -0.87
CA LYS A 157 16.47 7.87 -0.15
C LYS A 157 16.15 6.38 -0.32
N PRO A 158 17.16 5.53 -0.52
CA PRO A 158 16.93 4.10 -0.62
C PRO A 158 16.27 3.56 0.65
N LEU A 159 15.43 2.54 0.47
CA LEU A 159 14.96 1.74 1.61
C LEU A 159 16.19 1.02 2.17
N THR A 160 16.77 1.55 3.22
CA THR A 160 17.86 0.86 3.93
C THR A 160 17.29 -0.34 4.65
N PRO A 161 17.94 -1.51 4.54
CA PRO A 161 17.56 -2.68 5.30
C PRO A 161 17.81 -2.47 6.80
#